data_8ad0cfc7ac74a13a1fe8ff85027644b5
#
_entry.id   8ad0cfc7ac74a13a1fe8ff85027644b5
#
_cell.length_a   1.000
_cell.length_b   1.000
_cell.length_c   1.000
_cell.angle_alpha   90.00
_cell.angle_beta   90.00
_cell.angle_gamma   90.00
#
_symmetry.space_group_name_H-M   'P 1'
#
loop_
_entity.id
_entity.type
_entity.pdbx_description
1 polymer ?
#
loop_
_entity_poly.entity_id
_entity_poly.type
_entity_poly.pdbx_seq_one_letter_code
_entity_poly.pdbx_strand_id
1 'polypeptide(L)'
;DDVYGEDPTVNELEQKAAAMLGKERGLYVTSGTMGNLLAVLAHCARGDEAIMGTQGHTFLHEAGGVSALGGVVIHTIPNQADGTLALTDLENALRNPEDVHEPISKLVIIENTQNFCGGVPIGLEYTESVAAFARKHGLLLHLDGARIFNAAVALGLPASKLVTPVDSITFCLSKGLCAPVGSVLCGDAAFVGKARRLRKMLGGGMRQAGIIAAAGIVALDEMVDRLAEDHHRAAVLGDGLRSMAKVHLT
;
A
#
# COMPACT_ATOMS: atom_id res chain seq x y z
N ASP A 1 -1.54 7.99 25.46
CA ASP A 1 -1.58 6.53 25.20
C ASP A 1 -2.30 6.26 23.88
N ASP A 2 -1.57 5.72 22.88
CA ASP A 2 -2.13 5.49 21.52
C ASP A 2 -3.29 4.47 21.52
N VAL A 3 -3.28 3.50 22.45
CA VAL A 3 -4.38 2.52 22.53
C VAL A 3 -5.74 3.18 22.76
N TYR A 4 -5.75 4.31 23.49
CA TYR A 4 -6.96 5.09 23.74
C TYR A 4 -7.14 6.30 22.81
N GLY A 5 -6.22 6.47 21.85
CA GLY A 5 -6.23 7.64 20.97
C GLY A 5 -5.78 8.93 21.62
N GLU A 6 -5.06 8.84 22.73
CA GLU A 6 -4.68 9.97 23.57
C GLU A 6 -3.22 10.43 23.35
N ASP A 7 -2.46 9.75 22.48
CA ASP A 7 -1.09 10.16 22.14
C ASP A 7 -1.12 11.30 21.12
N PRO A 8 -0.79 12.54 21.50
CA PRO A 8 -0.90 13.70 20.61
C PRO A 8 0.02 13.58 19.39
N THR A 9 1.20 12.98 19.55
CA THR A 9 2.18 12.85 18.47
C THR A 9 1.74 11.78 17.45
N VAL A 10 1.16 10.67 17.91
CA VAL A 10 0.56 9.68 16.99
C VAL A 10 -0.61 10.30 16.24
N ASN A 11 -1.49 11.03 16.93
CA ASN A 11 -2.63 11.70 16.32
C ASN A 11 -2.19 12.72 15.27
N GLU A 12 -1.13 13.48 15.52
CA GLU A 12 -0.53 14.43 14.57
C GLU A 12 0.01 13.69 13.33
N LEU A 13 0.77 12.61 13.52
CA LEU A 13 1.28 11.78 12.42
C LEU A 13 0.15 11.23 11.55
N GLU A 14 -0.89 10.65 12.17
CA GLU A 14 -2.05 10.08 11.48
C GLU A 14 -2.81 11.14 10.67
N GLN A 15 -3.02 12.32 11.24
CA GLN A 15 -3.68 13.46 10.56
C GLN A 15 -2.84 13.99 9.39
N LYS A 16 -1.53 14.20 9.61
CA LYS A 16 -0.59 14.66 8.57
C LYS A 16 -0.54 13.68 7.40
N ALA A 17 -0.37 12.40 7.67
CA ALA A 17 -0.33 11.35 6.64
C ALA A 17 -1.63 11.30 5.81
N ALA A 18 -2.78 11.35 6.47
CA ALA A 18 -4.08 11.39 5.80
C ALA A 18 -4.22 12.65 4.92
N ALA A 19 -3.86 13.82 5.43
CA ALA A 19 -3.92 15.08 4.70
C ALA A 19 -3.02 15.08 3.45
N MET A 20 -1.77 14.58 3.56
CA MET A 20 -0.82 14.48 2.43
C MET A 20 -1.32 13.55 1.32
N LEU A 21 -2.14 12.55 1.66
CA LEU A 21 -2.72 11.60 0.72
C LEU A 21 -4.17 11.96 0.32
N GLY A 22 -4.74 13.02 0.86
CA GLY A 22 -6.12 13.41 0.58
C GLY A 22 -7.14 12.35 1.06
N LYS A 23 -6.81 11.60 2.12
CA LYS A 23 -7.70 10.64 2.78
C LYS A 23 -8.27 11.23 4.06
N GLU A 24 -9.39 10.66 4.51
CA GLU A 24 -10.10 11.20 5.68
C GLU A 24 -9.36 10.93 6.99
N ARG A 25 -8.77 9.73 7.13
CA ARG A 25 -8.11 9.26 8.34
C ARG A 25 -6.87 8.44 8.04
N GLY A 26 -5.93 8.45 9.00
CA GLY A 26 -4.76 7.58 9.05
C GLY A 26 -4.77 6.68 10.28
N LEU A 27 -4.01 5.61 10.23
CA LEU A 27 -3.74 4.70 11.33
C LEU A 27 -2.25 4.33 11.30
N TYR A 28 -1.52 4.71 12.35
CA TYR A 28 -0.12 4.31 12.51
C TYR A 28 -0.02 2.83 12.87
N VAL A 29 0.81 2.10 12.15
CA VAL A 29 1.02 0.66 12.30
C VAL A 29 2.50 0.32 12.36
N THR A 30 2.85 -0.84 12.94
CA THR A 30 4.24 -1.24 13.17
C THR A 30 5.02 -1.54 11.89
N SER A 31 4.32 -1.95 10.81
CA SER A 31 4.94 -2.35 9.54
C SER A 31 3.97 -2.23 8.38
N GLY A 32 4.50 -2.23 7.14
CA GLY A 32 3.70 -2.34 5.92
C GLY A 32 2.87 -3.63 5.87
N THR A 33 3.47 -4.76 6.26
CA THR A 33 2.79 -6.04 6.37
C THR A 33 1.54 -5.96 7.26
N MET A 34 1.65 -5.32 8.43
CA MET A 34 0.48 -5.09 9.27
C MET A 34 -0.54 -4.19 8.57
N GLY A 35 -0.11 -3.12 7.90
CA GLY A 35 -1.00 -2.21 7.17
C GLY A 35 -1.81 -2.95 6.10
N ASN A 36 -1.16 -3.73 5.25
CA ASN A 36 -1.82 -4.50 4.19
C ASN A 36 -2.75 -5.57 4.78
N LEU A 37 -2.30 -6.31 5.80
CA LEU A 37 -3.14 -7.28 6.49
C LEU A 37 -4.41 -6.63 7.03
N LEU A 38 -4.28 -5.49 7.73
CA LEU A 38 -5.42 -4.75 8.28
C LEU A 38 -6.36 -4.25 7.17
N ALA A 39 -5.80 -3.81 6.04
CA ALA A 39 -6.60 -3.38 4.91
C ALA A 39 -7.47 -4.52 4.37
N VAL A 40 -6.87 -5.69 4.12
CA VAL A 40 -7.62 -6.86 3.64
C VAL A 40 -8.68 -7.29 4.65
N LEU A 41 -8.33 -7.42 5.93
CA LEU A 41 -9.29 -7.81 6.98
C LEU A 41 -10.39 -6.77 7.22
N ALA A 42 -10.13 -5.51 6.90
CA ALA A 42 -11.14 -4.46 7.00
C ALA A 42 -12.09 -4.45 5.79
N HIS A 43 -11.61 -4.78 4.60
CA HIS A 43 -12.41 -4.80 3.37
C HIS A 43 -13.13 -6.14 3.15
N CYS A 44 -12.53 -7.25 3.54
CA CYS A 44 -13.03 -8.61 3.28
C CYS A 44 -13.56 -9.28 4.55
N ALA A 45 -14.47 -10.22 4.34
CA ALA A 45 -14.88 -11.23 5.32
C ALA A 45 -14.17 -12.56 5.06
N ARG A 46 -14.31 -13.52 5.98
CA ARG A 46 -13.84 -14.91 5.76
C ARG A 46 -14.60 -15.53 4.57
N GLY A 47 -13.85 -16.13 3.65
CA GLY A 47 -14.40 -16.72 2.43
C GLY A 47 -14.48 -15.76 1.25
N ASP A 48 -14.31 -14.46 1.45
CA ASP A 48 -14.14 -13.51 0.33
C ASP A 48 -12.80 -13.74 -0.38
N GLU A 49 -12.70 -13.24 -1.61
CA GLU A 49 -11.50 -13.30 -2.44
C GLU A 49 -10.90 -11.90 -2.67
N ALA A 50 -9.56 -11.83 -2.56
CA ALA A 50 -8.78 -10.67 -2.94
C ALA A 50 -7.92 -11.02 -4.17
N ILE A 51 -8.02 -10.20 -5.23
CA ILE A 51 -7.28 -10.35 -6.49
C ILE A 51 -6.05 -9.45 -6.45
N MET A 52 -4.87 -10.00 -6.77
CA MET A 52 -3.60 -9.26 -6.75
C MET A 52 -2.59 -9.83 -7.73
N GLY A 53 -1.49 -9.11 -7.94
CA GLY A 53 -0.40 -9.57 -8.80
C GLY A 53 0.40 -10.73 -8.18
N THR A 54 0.87 -11.67 -9.04
CA THR A 54 1.78 -12.77 -8.63
C THR A 54 3.09 -12.27 -8.03
N GLN A 55 3.50 -11.05 -8.33
CA GLN A 55 4.70 -10.38 -7.81
C GLN A 55 4.37 -9.34 -6.73
N GLY A 56 3.14 -9.31 -6.23
CA GLY A 56 2.72 -8.41 -5.15
C GLY A 56 3.37 -8.80 -3.81
N HIS A 57 3.82 -7.80 -3.05
CA HIS A 57 4.45 -8.00 -1.74
C HIS A 57 3.50 -8.72 -0.76
N THR A 58 2.22 -8.35 -0.76
CA THR A 58 1.18 -8.95 0.08
C THR A 58 1.04 -10.46 -0.16
N PHE A 59 1.28 -10.93 -1.38
CA PHE A 59 1.26 -12.35 -1.70
C PHE A 59 2.57 -13.05 -1.31
N LEU A 60 3.73 -12.47 -1.72
CA LEU A 60 5.02 -13.16 -1.65
C LEU A 60 5.70 -13.06 -0.29
N HIS A 61 5.52 -11.96 0.45
CA HIS A 61 6.41 -11.59 1.55
C HIS A 61 5.72 -11.26 2.88
N GLU A 62 4.42 -11.61 3.01
CA GLU A 62 3.66 -11.34 4.24
C GLU A 62 3.22 -12.64 4.94
N ALA A 63 4.01 -13.71 4.75
CA ALA A 63 3.85 -15.01 5.42
C ALA A 63 2.44 -15.63 5.31
N GLY A 64 1.70 -15.29 4.25
CA GLY A 64 0.33 -15.78 4.05
C GLY A 64 -0.69 -15.28 5.08
N GLY A 65 -0.37 -14.16 5.77
CA GLY A 65 -1.18 -13.61 6.87
C GLY A 65 -2.64 -13.35 6.48
N VAL A 66 -2.88 -12.88 5.27
CA VAL A 66 -4.23 -12.63 4.71
C VAL A 66 -5.10 -13.90 4.76
N SER A 67 -4.57 -15.03 4.33
CA SER A 67 -5.28 -16.33 4.36
C SER A 67 -5.30 -16.93 5.75
N ALA A 68 -4.15 -16.94 6.44
CA ALA A 68 -4.02 -17.59 7.75
C ALA A 68 -4.87 -16.93 8.86
N LEU A 69 -4.90 -15.61 8.90
CA LEU A 69 -5.60 -14.84 9.93
C LEU A 69 -6.96 -14.33 9.46
N GLY A 70 -7.06 -13.90 8.19
CA GLY A 70 -8.30 -13.37 7.61
C GLY A 70 -9.24 -14.46 7.09
N GLY A 71 -8.69 -15.61 6.68
CA GLY A 71 -9.47 -16.63 5.97
C GLY A 71 -9.93 -16.12 4.59
N VAL A 72 -9.21 -15.15 4.01
CA VAL A 72 -9.49 -14.58 2.70
C VAL A 72 -8.75 -15.39 1.65
N VAL A 73 -9.44 -15.72 0.55
CA VAL A 73 -8.85 -16.41 -0.59
C VAL A 73 -7.99 -15.42 -1.39
N ILE A 74 -6.76 -15.80 -1.70
CA ILE A 74 -5.90 -15.01 -2.57
C ILE A 74 -6.00 -15.56 -3.98
N HIS A 75 -6.38 -14.71 -4.95
CA HIS A 75 -6.35 -15.00 -6.37
C HIS A 75 -5.27 -14.16 -7.03
N THR A 76 -4.25 -14.81 -7.56
CA THR A 76 -3.15 -14.08 -8.21
C THR A 76 -3.26 -14.12 -9.72
N ILE A 77 -2.96 -12.97 -10.35
CA ILE A 77 -2.86 -12.82 -11.81
C ILE A 77 -1.47 -12.28 -12.17
N PRO A 78 -0.97 -12.50 -13.40
CA PRO A 78 0.37 -12.08 -13.80
C PRO A 78 0.54 -10.56 -13.74
N ASN A 79 1.68 -10.09 -13.18
CA ASN A 79 2.12 -8.72 -13.41
C ASN A 79 2.68 -8.58 -14.82
N GLN A 80 2.41 -7.44 -15.46
CA GLN A 80 3.07 -7.04 -16.69
C GLN A 80 4.49 -6.53 -16.39
N ALA A 81 5.33 -6.42 -17.41
CA ALA A 81 6.70 -5.96 -17.25
C ALA A 81 6.81 -4.53 -16.65
N ASP A 82 5.79 -3.70 -16.85
CA ASP A 82 5.66 -2.35 -16.30
C ASP A 82 5.05 -2.33 -14.90
N GLY A 83 4.87 -3.47 -14.27
CA GLY A 83 4.31 -3.62 -12.92
C GLY A 83 2.78 -3.61 -12.84
N THR A 84 2.08 -3.33 -13.94
CA THR A 84 0.62 -3.29 -13.98
C THR A 84 0.00 -4.69 -13.99
N LEU A 85 -1.31 -4.77 -13.74
CA LEU A 85 -2.15 -5.95 -13.96
C LEU A 85 -3.00 -5.70 -15.20
N ALA A 86 -3.04 -6.64 -16.14
CA ALA A 86 -3.89 -6.48 -17.33
C ALA A 86 -5.37 -6.46 -16.92
N LEU A 87 -6.14 -5.48 -17.41
CA LEU A 87 -7.58 -5.39 -17.12
C LEU A 87 -8.35 -6.63 -17.60
N THR A 88 -7.89 -7.26 -18.69
CA THR A 88 -8.44 -8.53 -19.17
C THR A 88 -8.22 -9.68 -18.19
N ASP A 89 -7.09 -9.71 -17.49
CA ASP A 89 -6.81 -10.73 -16.48
C ASP A 89 -7.64 -10.48 -15.22
N LEU A 90 -7.84 -9.21 -14.84
CA LEU A 90 -8.77 -8.84 -13.77
C LEU A 90 -10.21 -9.26 -14.10
N GLU A 91 -10.69 -9.03 -15.33
CA GLU A 91 -12.03 -9.46 -15.78
C GLU A 91 -12.16 -10.99 -15.71
N ASN A 92 -11.15 -11.73 -16.18
CA ASN A 92 -11.14 -13.20 -16.15
C ASN A 92 -11.01 -13.78 -14.73
N ALA A 93 -10.51 -13.02 -13.79
CA ALA A 93 -10.36 -13.42 -12.39
C ALA A 93 -11.64 -13.26 -11.56
N LEU A 94 -12.64 -12.54 -12.08
CA LEU A 94 -13.90 -12.34 -11.37
C LEU A 94 -14.66 -13.65 -11.20
N ARG A 95 -15.23 -13.82 -10.02
CA ARG A 95 -16.11 -14.95 -9.71
C ARG A 95 -17.56 -14.61 -9.97
N ASN A 96 -18.32 -15.63 -10.28
CA ASN A 96 -19.78 -15.49 -10.39
C ASN A 96 -20.39 -15.47 -8.98
N PRO A 97 -20.95 -14.33 -8.49
CA PRO A 97 -21.48 -14.24 -7.15
C PRO A 97 -22.74 -15.11 -6.91
N GLU A 98 -23.37 -15.60 -7.99
CA GLU A 98 -24.53 -16.51 -7.91
C GLU A 98 -24.10 -17.99 -7.85
N ASP A 99 -22.82 -18.32 -8.10
CA ASP A 99 -22.30 -19.68 -8.01
C ASP A 99 -21.81 -19.99 -6.59
N VAL A 100 -22.56 -20.86 -5.89
CA VAL A 100 -22.25 -21.27 -4.52
C VAL A 100 -20.93 -22.07 -4.38
N HIS A 101 -20.32 -22.49 -5.49
CA HIS A 101 -19.05 -23.20 -5.50
C HIS A 101 -17.84 -22.23 -5.49
N GLU A 102 -18.05 -20.94 -5.73
CA GLU A 102 -16.99 -19.95 -5.85
C GLU A 102 -16.95 -19.00 -4.64
N PRO A 103 -15.75 -18.49 -4.27
CA PRO A 103 -15.64 -17.38 -3.32
C PRO A 103 -16.21 -16.10 -3.93
N ILE A 104 -16.51 -15.10 -3.11
CA ILE A 104 -16.97 -13.79 -3.56
C ILE A 104 -15.76 -12.88 -3.78
N SER A 105 -15.50 -12.48 -5.04
CA SER A 105 -14.48 -11.46 -5.33
C SER A 105 -14.88 -10.14 -4.67
N LYS A 106 -13.99 -9.57 -3.82
CA LYS A 106 -14.31 -8.41 -2.99
C LYS A 106 -13.31 -7.27 -3.10
N LEU A 107 -12.03 -7.58 -3.31
CA LEU A 107 -10.95 -6.61 -3.24
C LEU A 107 -9.96 -6.82 -4.39
N VAL A 108 -9.53 -5.72 -5.00
CA VAL A 108 -8.34 -5.69 -5.86
C VAL A 108 -7.22 -5.01 -5.08
N ILE A 109 -6.01 -5.57 -5.15
CA ILE A 109 -4.81 -4.98 -4.56
C ILE A 109 -3.80 -4.71 -5.66
N ILE A 110 -3.37 -3.47 -5.79
CA ILE A 110 -2.26 -3.05 -6.66
C ILE A 110 -1.10 -2.50 -5.82
N GLU A 111 0.10 -2.47 -6.37
CA GLU A 111 1.32 -2.03 -5.66
C GLU A 111 1.99 -0.86 -6.39
N ASN A 112 2.40 0.20 -5.68
CA ASN A 112 3.12 1.34 -6.24
C ASN A 112 4.15 1.93 -5.22
N THR A 113 5.45 1.99 -5.55
CA THR A 113 6.05 1.46 -6.79
C THR A 113 6.00 -0.06 -6.79
N GLN A 114 5.86 -0.70 -7.95
CA GLN A 114 5.90 -2.16 -8.02
C GLN A 114 7.34 -2.65 -7.90
N ASN A 115 7.64 -3.28 -6.78
CA ASN A 115 9.02 -3.55 -6.37
C ASN A 115 9.72 -4.61 -7.24
N PHE A 116 9.05 -5.73 -7.52
CA PHE A 116 9.64 -6.85 -8.28
C PHE A 116 9.80 -6.57 -9.77
N CYS A 117 9.02 -5.65 -10.32
CA CYS A 117 9.18 -5.20 -11.70
C CYS A 117 10.22 -4.08 -11.83
N GLY A 118 11.17 -3.95 -10.88
CA GLY A 118 12.25 -2.97 -10.93
C GLY A 118 11.97 -1.68 -10.16
N GLY A 119 10.99 -1.65 -9.25
CA GLY A 119 10.60 -0.44 -8.52
C GLY A 119 9.87 0.57 -9.38
N VAL A 120 9.17 0.11 -10.40
CA VAL A 120 8.51 0.95 -11.42
C VAL A 120 7.38 1.78 -10.79
N PRO A 121 7.37 3.11 -11.01
CA PRO A 121 6.25 3.96 -10.61
C PRO A 121 5.08 3.78 -11.58
N ILE A 122 3.90 3.50 -11.04
CA ILE A 122 2.66 3.31 -11.80
C ILE A 122 1.89 4.63 -11.89
N GLY A 123 1.54 5.03 -13.12
CA GLY A 123 0.87 6.30 -13.40
C GLY A 123 -0.58 6.36 -12.95
N LEU A 124 -1.10 7.60 -12.87
CA LEU A 124 -2.47 7.88 -12.43
C LEU A 124 -3.51 7.22 -13.35
N GLU A 125 -3.34 7.29 -14.68
CA GLU A 125 -4.29 6.77 -15.67
C GLU A 125 -4.57 5.27 -15.47
N TYR A 126 -3.53 4.50 -15.15
CA TYR A 126 -3.70 3.09 -14.85
C TYR A 126 -4.47 2.89 -13.55
N THR A 127 -4.13 3.62 -12.48
CA THR A 127 -4.84 3.54 -11.20
C THR A 127 -6.32 3.89 -11.36
N GLU A 128 -6.63 4.91 -12.16
CA GLU A 128 -8.01 5.30 -12.51
C GLU A 128 -8.75 4.19 -13.29
N SER A 129 -8.05 3.53 -14.21
CA SER A 129 -8.61 2.43 -15.00
C SER A 129 -8.98 1.23 -14.12
N VAL A 130 -8.10 0.84 -13.19
CA VAL A 130 -8.38 -0.23 -12.22
C VAL A 130 -9.49 0.17 -11.25
N ALA A 131 -9.51 1.42 -10.80
CA ALA A 131 -10.58 1.92 -9.93
C ALA A 131 -11.94 1.96 -10.65
N ALA A 132 -11.97 2.32 -11.92
CA ALA A 132 -13.19 2.25 -12.74
C ALA A 132 -13.68 0.80 -12.89
N PHE A 133 -12.75 -0.12 -13.14
CA PHE A 133 -13.03 -1.57 -13.18
C PHE A 133 -13.59 -2.05 -11.84
N ALA A 134 -12.93 -1.75 -10.73
CA ALA A 134 -13.38 -2.15 -9.39
C ALA A 134 -14.81 -1.65 -9.09
N ARG A 135 -15.07 -0.36 -9.33
CA ARG A 135 -16.42 0.23 -9.14
C ARG A 135 -17.48 -0.43 -10.01
N LYS A 136 -17.18 -0.70 -11.29
CA LYS A 136 -18.08 -1.37 -12.21
C LYS A 136 -18.55 -2.73 -11.68
N HIS A 137 -17.66 -3.45 -11.01
CA HIS A 137 -17.91 -4.81 -10.51
C HIS A 137 -18.21 -4.87 -8.99
N GLY A 138 -18.39 -3.74 -8.33
CA GLY A 138 -18.70 -3.67 -6.89
C GLY A 138 -17.56 -4.13 -5.98
N LEU A 139 -16.33 -4.06 -6.48
CA LEU A 139 -15.10 -4.36 -5.74
C LEU A 139 -14.53 -3.10 -5.08
N LEU A 140 -13.75 -3.30 -4.02
CA LEU A 140 -12.91 -2.28 -3.40
C LEU A 140 -11.49 -2.34 -3.99
N LEU A 141 -10.76 -1.22 -3.92
CA LEU A 141 -9.39 -1.11 -4.40
C LEU A 141 -8.47 -0.67 -3.26
N HIS A 142 -7.53 -1.53 -2.89
CA HIS A 142 -6.44 -1.21 -1.97
C HIS A 142 -5.13 -1.00 -2.73
N LEU A 143 -4.36 0.02 -2.32
CA LEU A 143 -3.03 0.28 -2.83
C LEU A 143 -1.98 -0.07 -1.77
N ASP A 144 -1.15 -1.10 -2.03
CA ASP A 144 0.13 -1.21 -1.35
C ASP A 144 1.05 -0.11 -1.89
N GLY A 145 1.02 1.01 -1.23
CA GLY A 145 1.78 2.20 -1.56
C GLY A 145 3.08 2.30 -0.77
N ALA A 146 3.74 1.17 -0.47
CA ALA A 146 4.92 1.14 0.39
C ALA A 146 5.97 2.21 0.04
N ARG A 147 6.03 2.62 -1.25
CA ARG A 147 6.91 3.68 -1.77
C ARG A 147 6.14 4.73 -2.60
N ILE A 148 4.93 5.06 -2.22
CA ILE A 148 4.08 6.00 -2.97
C ILE A 148 4.71 7.38 -3.14
N PHE A 149 5.46 7.87 -2.16
CA PHE A 149 6.17 9.15 -2.26
C PHE A 149 7.33 9.09 -3.28
N ASN A 150 8.01 7.93 -3.41
CA ASN A 150 8.97 7.73 -4.51
C ASN A 150 8.27 7.80 -5.87
N ALA A 151 7.11 7.14 -6.03
CA ALA A 151 6.33 7.22 -7.25
C ALA A 151 5.88 8.66 -7.55
N ALA A 152 5.41 9.39 -6.53
CA ALA A 152 4.98 10.79 -6.65
C ALA A 152 6.11 11.68 -7.16
N VAL A 153 7.30 11.58 -6.56
CA VAL A 153 8.50 12.34 -6.97
C VAL A 153 8.94 11.95 -8.38
N ALA A 154 8.98 10.66 -8.70
CA ALA A 154 9.39 10.20 -10.04
C ALA A 154 8.45 10.65 -11.15
N LEU A 155 7.14 10.71 -10.86
CA LEU A 155 6.10 11.12 -11.82
C LEU A 155 5.84 12.64 -11.83
N GLY A 156 6.44 13.40 -10.90
CA GLY A 156 6.19 14.84 -10.76
C GLY A 156 4.75 15.18 -10.39
N LEU A 157 4.07 14.29 -9.65
CA LEU A 157 2.68 14.45 -9.24
C LEU A 157 2.56 14.44 -7.70
N PRO A 158 1.63 15.20 -7.11
CA PRO A 158 1.33 15.05 -5.69
C PRO A 158 0.85 13.62 -5.39
N ALA A 159 1.33 13.03 -4.28
CA ALA A 159 0.91 11.68 -3.86
C ALA A 159 -0.61 11.57 -3.71
N SER A 160 -1.27 12.63 -3.23
CA SER A 160 -2.74 12.69 -3.12
C SER A 160 -3.45 12.43 -4.45
N LYS A 161 -2.90 12.92 -5.58
CA LYS A 161 -3.50 12.65 -6.90
C LYS A 161 -3.39 11.17 -7.29
N LEU A 162 -2.22 10.56 -7.06
CA LEU A 162 -2.00 9.14 -7.38
C LEU A 162 -2.93 8.22 -6.60
N VAL A 163 -3.32 8.62 -5.37
CA VAL A 163 -4.14 7.79 -4.49
C VAL A 163 -5.61 8.18 -4.44
N THR A 164 -6.02 9.26 -5.14
CA THR A 164 -7.43 9.66 -5.20
C THR A 164 -8.35 8.53 -5.63
N PRO A 165 -8.01 7.69 -6.64
CA PRO A 165 -8.92 6.66 -7.13
C PRO A 165 -9.12 5.47 -6.18
N VAL A 166 -8.23 5.23 -5.20
CA VAL A 166 -8.26 4.02 -4.35
C VAL A 166 -9.06 4.23 -3.07
N ASP A 167 -9.66 3.16 -2.54
CA ASP A 167 -10.44 3.21 -1.28
C ASP A 167 -9.52 3.30 -0.07
N SER A 168 -8.39 2.59 -0.09
CA SER A 168 -7.41 2.60 1.00
C SER A 168 -5.98 2.45 0.49
N ILE A 169 -5.03 2.92 1.28
CA ILE A 169 -3.60 2.83 0.98
C ILE A 169 -2.80 2.57 2.26
N THR A 170 -1.79 1.70 2.15
CA THR A 170 -0.70 1.57 3.13
C THR A 170 0.57 2.18 2.56
N PHE A 171 1.30 3.01 3.33
CA PHE A 171 2.65 3.43 2.94
C PHE A 171 3.65 3.28 4.08
N CYS A 172 4.92 3.08 3.74
CA CYS A 172 5.98 2.88 4.73
C CYS A 172 6.73 4.16 5.05
N LEU A 173 6.91 4.42 6.33
CA LEU A 173 7.81 5.47 6.84
C LEU A 173 9.27 4.99 6.89
N SER A 174 9.47 3.67 7.11
CA SER A 174 10.76 3.02 7.37
C SER A 174 11.52 2.56 6.11
N LYS A 175 11.24 3.17 4.96
CA LYS A 175 11.93 2.92 3.67
C LYS A 175 12.64 4.20 3.21
N GLY A 176 12.37 4.71 2.01
CA GLY A 176 12.98 5.93 1.49
C GLY A 176 12.78 7.17 2.36
N LEU A 177 11.74 7.20 3.19
CA LEU A 177 11.48 8.28 4.15
C LEU A 177 12.36 8.21 5.42
N CYS A 178 13.15 7.17 5.61
CA CYS A 178 14.19 7.04 6.63
C CYS A 178 13.72 7.06 8.09
N ALA A 179 12.42 6.92 8.39
CA ALA A 179 12.01 6.71 9.76
C ALA A 179 12.48 5.33 10.27
N PRO A 180 12.76 5.16 11.58
CA PRO A 180 13.31 3.91 12.10
C PRO A 180 12.32 2.74 12.05
N VAL A 181 11.01 3.02 12.04
CA VAL A 181 9.96 2.00 12.11
C VAL A 181 8.62 2.57 11.64
N GLY A 182 7.76 1.70 11.14
CA GLY A 182 6.35 1.97 10.98
C GLY A 182 5.90 2.28 9.55
N SER A 183 4.59 2.24 9.44
CA SER A 183 3.81 2.56 8.24
C SER A 183 2.52 3.26 8.64
N VAL A 184 1.83 3.85 7.69
CA VAL A 184 0.50 4.43 7.93
C VAL A 184 -0.49 3.84 6.94
N LEU A 185 -1.62 3.37 7.45
CA LEU A 185 -2.77 2.94 6.67
C LEU A 185 -3.78 4.09 6.60
N CYS A 186 -4.20 4.49 5.40
CA CYS A 186 -5.14 5.60 5.21
C CYS A 186 -6.38 5.17 4.41
N GLY A 187 -7.53 5.79 4.73
CA GLY A 187 -8.80 5.55 4.08
C GLY A 187 -9.91 6.45 4.65
N ASP A 188 -11.16 6.05 4.49
CA ASP A 188 -12.29 6.72 5.14
C ASP A 188 -12.36 6.40 6.65
N ALA A 189 -13.18 7.14 7.39
CA ALA A 189 -13.29 7.02 8.84
C ALA A 189 -13.82 5.66 9.29
N ALA A 190 -14.77 5.07 8.57
CA ALA A 190 -15.36 3.78 8.90
C ALA A 190 -14.35 2.64 8.74
N PHE A 191 -13.61 2.64 7.61
CA PHE A 191 -12.52 1.72 7.33
C PHE A 191 -11.42 1.80 8.39
N VAL A 192 -10.92 3.01 8.69
CA VAL A 192 -9.85 3.21 9.67
C VAL A 192 -10.32 2.81 11.08
N GLY A 193 -11.58 3.09 11.43
CA GLY A 193 -12.18 2.64 12.69
C GLY A 193 -12.19 1.12 12.84
N LYS A 194 -12.52 0.38 11.77
CA LYS A 194 -12.45 -1.09 11.74
C LYS A 194 -11.00 -1.59 11.81
N ALA A 195 -10.10 -0.98 11.04
CA ALA A 195 -8.68 -1.32 11.04
C ALA A 195 -8.02 -1.11 12.42
N ARG A 196 -8.39 -0.06 13.16
CA ARG A 196 -7.88 0.20 14.52
C ARG A 196 -8.27 -0.92 15.50
N ARG A 197 -9.49 -1.46 15.41
CA ARG A 197 -9.91 -2.63 16.21
C ARG A 197 -9.10 -3.87 15.84
N LEU A 198 -8.91 -4.11 14.56
CA LEU A 198 -8.11 -5.23 14.05
C LEU A 198 -6.63 -5.10 14.46
N ARG A 199 -6.05 -3.87 14.41
CA ARG A 199 -4.70 -3.60 14.92
C ARG A 199 -4.56 -4.02 16.38
N LYS A 200 -5.55 -3.70 17.23
CA LYS A 200 -5.54 -4.10 18.64
C LYS A 200 -5.61 -5.62 18.79
N MET A 201 -6.49 -6.27 18.04
CA MET A 201 -6.69 -7.73 18.09
C MET A 201 -5.42 -8.49 17.68
N LEU A 202 -4.67 -7.99 16.70
CA LEU A 202 -3.42 -8.57 16.20
C LEU A 202 -2.19 -8.20 17.05
N GLY A 203 -2.36 -7.50 18.17
CA GLY A 203 -1.26 -7.13 19.05
C GLY A 203 -0.45 -5.90 18.59
N GLY A 204 -0.90 -5.17 17.55
CA GLY A 204 -0.19 -4.03 17.00
C GLY A 204 -0.50 -2.68 17.68
N GLY A 205 -1.34 -2.67 18.72
CA GLY A 205 -1.59 -1.47 19.53
C GLY A 205 -0.45 -1.23 20.52
N MET A 206 0.25 -0.11 20.33
CA MET A 206 1.34 0.33 21.23
C MET A 206 0.82 1.33 22.25
N ARG A 207 1.54 1.55 23.35
CA ARG A 207 1.12 2.47 24.41
C ARG A 207 1.69 3.87 24.19
N GLN A 208 2.95 4.09 24.46
CA GLN A 208 3.66 5.37 24.33
C GLN A 208 4.36 5.48 22.97
N ALA A 209 3.58 5.35 21.88
CA ALA A 209 4.09 5.30 20.53
C ALA A 209 4.54 6.66 19.96
N GLY A 210 4.24 7.76 20.66
CA GLY A 210 4.62 9.11 20.26
C GLY A 210 6.11 9.28 20.01
N ILE A 211 6.97 8.57 20.75
CA ILE A 211 8.43 8.62 20.55
C ILE A 211 8.82 8.18 19.13
N ILE A 212 8.24 7.11 18.64
CA ILE A 212 8.53 6.61 17.29
C ILE A 212 7.68 7.31 16.21
N ALA A 213 6.50 7.80 16.57
CA ALA A 213 5.66 8.60 15.67
C ALA A 213 6.29 9.95 15.33
N ALA A 214 7.02 10.58 16.28
CA ALA A 214 7.77 11.81 16.05
C ALA A 214 8.77 11.68 14.89
N ALA A 215 9.49 10.56 14.81
CA ALA A 215 10.38 10.28 13.69
C ALA A 215 9.61 10.16 12.36
N GLY A 216 8.37 9.66 12.38
CA GLY A 216 7.48 9.61 11.24
C GLY A 216 7.05 11.00 10.76
N ILE A 217 6.80 11.94 11.69
CA ILE A 217 6.48 13.34 11.37
C ILE A 217 7.66 13.99 10.66
N VAL A 218 8.88 13.88 11.25
CA VAL A 218 10.12 14.40 10.63
C VAL A 218 10.33 13.78 9.23
N ALA A 219 10.09 12.48 9.08
CA ALA A 219 10.19 11.80 7.80
C ALA A 219 9.24 12.40 6.74
N LEU A 220 8.00 12.72 7.11
CA LEU A 220 7.03 13.34 6.19
C LEU A 220 7.37 14.80 5.89
N ASP A 221 7.94 15.55 6.84
CA ASP A 221 8.26 16.95 6.66
C ASP A 221 9.56 17.18 5.87
N GLU A 222 10.57 16.33 6.08
CA GLU A 222 11.93 16.62 5.60
C GLU A 222 12.42 15.65 4.52
N MET A 223 11.85 14.43 4.44
CA MET A 223 12.45 13.39 3.58
C MET A 223 11.72 13.20 2.25
N VAL A 224 10.48 13.64 2.10
CA VAL A 224 9.72 13.44 0.85
C VAL A 224 10.42 14.13 -0.32
N ASP A 225 10.77 15.40 -0.20
CA ASP A 225 11.44 16.16 -1.28
C ASP A 225 12.85 15.63 -1.55
N ARG A 226 13.52 15.06 -0.54
CA ARG A 226 14.85 14.46 -0.68
C ARG A 226 14.87 13.16 -1.47
N LEU A 227 13.73 12.53 -1.71
CA LEU A 227 13.66 11.35 -2.59
C LEU A 227 14.13 11.65 -4.01
N ALA A 228 14.02 12.91 -4.48
CA ALA A 228 14.59 13.33 -5.77
C ALA A 228 16.13 13.17 -5.79
N GLU A 229 16.81 13.49 -4.69
CA GLU A 229 18.25 13.30 -4.54
C GLU A 229 18.64 11.81 -4.55
N ASP A 230 17.86 10.98 -3.87
CA ASP A 230 18.04 9.52 -3.84
C ASP A 230 17.88 8.92 -5.25
N HIS A 231 16.84 9.31 -5.99
CA HIS A 231 16.64 8.91 -7.39
C HIS A 231 17.80 9.35 -8.29
N HIS A 232 18.31 10.57 -8.12
CA HIS A 232 19.45 11.05 -8.87
C HIS A 232 20.71 10.22 -8.59
N ARG A 233 21.00 9.91 -7.33
CA ARG A 233 22.15 9.07 -6.95
C ARG A 233 22.03 7.66 -7.50
N ALA A 234 20.84 7.08 -7.48
CA ALA A 234 20.58 5.78 -8.08
C ALA A 234 20.83 5.78 -9.60
N ALA A 235 20.40 6.85 -10.30
CA ALA A 235 20.65 7.01 -11.73
C ALA A 235 22.17 7.13 -12.03
N VAL A 236 22.90 7.96 -11.28
CA VAL A 236 24.37 8.10 -11.42
C VAL A 236 25.07 6.76 -11.21
N LEU A 237 24.69 5.99 -10.20
CA LEU A 237 25.23 4.65 -9.96
C LEU A 237 24.89 3.71 -11.12
N GLY A 238 23.66 3.70 -11.60
CA GLY A 238 23.21 2.90 -12.74
C GLY A 238 24.01 3.20 -14.01
N ASP A 239 24.23 4.48 -14.32
CA ASP A 239 24.99 4.91 -15.49
C ASP A 239 26.49 4.48 -15.38
N GLY A 240 27.04 4.59 -14.19
CA GLY A 240 28.41 4.09 -13.94
C GLY A 240 28.51 2.57 -14.15
N LEU A 241 27.53 1.81 -13.67
CA LEU A 241 27.51 0.36 -13.83
C LEU A 241 27.29 -0.09 -15.28
N ARG A 242 26.48 0.62 -16.09
CA ARG A 242 26.29 0.33 -17.52
C ARG A 242 27.56 0.42 -18.32
N SER A 243 28.53 1.23 -17.89
CA SER A 243 29.85 1.32 -18.54
C SER A 243 30.74 0.11 -18.30
N MET A 244 30.38 -0.80 -17.40
CA MET A 244 31.23 -1.96 -17.02
C MET A 244 30.87 -3.18 -17.89
N ALA A 245 31.86 -3.73 -18.60
CA ALA A 245 31.67 -4.79 -19.60
C ALA A 245 31.02 -6.11 -19.12
N LYS A 246 30.92 -6.33 -17.80
CA LYS A 246 30.35 -7.54 -17.19
C LYS A 246 29.09 -7.29 -16.39
N VAL A 247 28.53 -6.08 -16.46
CA VAL A 247 27.30 -5.71 -15.75
C VAL A 247 26.18 -5.51 -16.74
N HIS A 248 25.09 -6.22 -16.55
CA HIS A 248 23.85 -6.03 -17.31
C HIS A 248 22.79 -5.49 -16.33
N LEU A 249 22.29 -4.30 -16.59
CA LEU A 249 21.14 -3.73 -15.89
C LEU A 249 19.88 -4.05 -16.69
N THR A 250 18.93 -4.68 -16.06
CA THR A 250 17.60 -4.99 -16.59
C THR A 250 16.62 -3.89 -16.21
#